data_eb4417784b1ec5b4ae74271bea4edc26
#
_entry.id   eb4417784b1ec5b4ae74271bea4edc26
#
_cell.length_a   1.000
_cell.length_b   1.000
_cell.length_c   1.000
_cell.angle_alpha   90.00
_cell.angle_beta   90.00
_cell.angle_gamma   90.00
#
_symmetry.space_group_name_H-M   'P 1'
#
loop_
_entity.id
_entity.type
_entity.pdbx_description
1 polymer ?
#
loop_
_entity_poly.entity_id
_entity_poly.type
_entity_poly.pdbx_seq_one_letter_code
_entity_poly.pdbx_strand_id
1 'polypeptide(L)'
;MAKIEDCPGFETFGADIKAARKAKHLTRKDLAEKVNIESRYLANIENEGTIPSLPVVIQLIKICGLPVEHYFNPEVMREESEDRKRVSHKLKL
;
A
#
# COMPACT_ATOMS: atom_id res chain seq x y z
N MET A 1 -3.53 12.28 -3.69
CA MET A 1 -3.34 10.85 -3.43
C MET A 1 -1.89 10.48 -3.58
N ALA A 2 -1.41 9.58 -2.73
CA ALA A 2 -0.02 9.15 -2.79
C ALA A 2 0.23 8.29 -4.02
N LYS A 3 1.45 8.38 -4.54
CA LYS A 3 1.90 7.56 -5.65
C LYS A 3 2.90 6.53 -5.13
N ILE A 4 3.08 5.49 -5.92
CA ILE A 4 3.94 4.37 -5.53
C ILE A 4 5.37 4.80 -5.23
N GLU A 5 5.90 5.77 -5.98
CA GLU A 5 7.26 6.27 -5.76
C GLU A 5 7.41 7.01 -4.43
N ASP A 6 6.29 7.45 -3.84
CA ASP A 6 6.31 8.13 -2.55
C ASP A 6 6.18 7.16 -1.37
N CYS A 7 5.99 5.89 -1.67
CA CYS A 7 5.71 4.87 -0.66
C CYS A 7 6.66 3.67 -0.80
N PRO A 8 7.91 3.80 -0.32
CA PRO A 8 8.86 2.68 -0.40
C PRO A 8 8.30 1.43 0.27
N GLY A 9 8.44 0.30 -0.40
CA GLY A 9 7.89 -0.97 0.06
C GLY A 9 6.57 -1.34 -0.61
N PHE A 10 5.95 -0.40 -1.33
CA PHE A 10 4.65 -0.62 -1.97
C PHE A 10 4.73 -0.78 -3.48
N GLU A 11 5.92 -1.06 -4.02
CA GLU A 11 6.14 -1.11 -5.46
C GLU A 11 5.27 -2.16 -6.16
N THR A 12 4.97 -3.26 -5.47
CA THR A 12 4.15 -4.33 -6.03
C THR A 12 2.75 -4.40 -5.45
N PHE A 13 2.37 -3.41 -4.64
CA PHE A 13 1.11 -3.45 -3.91
C PHE A 13 -0.10 -3.69 -4.81
N GLY A 14 -0.25 -2.92 -5.88
CA GLY A 14 -1.37 -3.06 -6.80
C GLY A 14 -1.42 -4.42 -7.47
N ALA A 15 -0.27 -4.90 -7.95
CA ALA A 15 -0.18 -6.21 -8.58
C ALA A 15 -0.49 -7.33 -7.58
N ASP A 16 -0.04 -7.18 -6.34
CA ASP A 16 -0.29 -8.16 -5.29
C ASP A 16 -1.78 -8.23 -4.94
N ILE A 17 -2.44 -7.07 -4.84
CA ILE A 17 -3.88 -7.00 -4.60
C ILE A 17 -4.63 -7.71 -5.74
N LYS A 18 -4.26 -7.41 -6.97
CA LYS A 18 -4.90 -8.01 -8.14
C LYS A 18 -4.74 -9.53 -8.15
N ALA A 19 -3.53 -10.01 -7.89
CA ALA A 19 -3.26 -11.45 -7.86
C ALA A 19 -4.04 -12.15 -6.74
N ALA A 20 -4.04 -11.57 -5.54
CA ALA A 20 -4.77 -12.14 -4.41
C ALA A 20 -6.27 -12.14 -4.65
N ARG A 21 -6.80 -11.06 -5.24
CA ARG A 21 -8.21 -10.97 -5.58
C ARG A 21 -8.61 -12.09 -6.53
N LYS A 22 -7.82 -12.28 -7.58
CA LYS A 22 -8.09 -13.33 -8.57
C LYS A 22 -7.98 -14.73 -7.97
N ALA A 23 -7.01 -14.94 -7.10
CA ALA A 23 -6.84 -16.22 -6.41
C ALA A 23 -8.03 -16.55 -5.52
N LYS A 24 -8.73 -15.55 -5.00
CA LYS A 24 -9.92 -15.72 -4.18
C LYS A 24 -11.21 -15.70 -5.02
N HIS A 25 -11.08 -15.65 -6.33
CA HIS A 25 -12.22 -15.61 -7.27
C HIS A 25 -13.17 -14.43 -7.02
N LEU A 26 -12.61 -13.31 -6.59
CA LEU A 26 -13.38 -12.09 -6.38
C LEU A 26 -13.30 -11.20 -7.61
N THR A 27 -14.42 -10.60 -7.98
CA THR A 27 -14.40 -9.57 -9.02
C THR A 27 -13.87 -8.28 -8.36
N ARG A 28 -13.47 -7.32 -9.21
CA ARG A 28 -13.06 -6.01 -8.69
C ARG A 28 -14.19 -5.34 -7.92
N LYS A 29 -15.44 -5.51 -8.41
CA LYS A 29 -16.61 -4.99 -7.73
C LYS A 29 -16.78 -5.62 -6.34
N ASP A 30 -16.59 -6.94 -6.25
CA ASP A 30 -16.72 -7.65 -4.96
C ASP A 30 -15.73 -7.11 -3.94
N LEU A 31 -14.46 -6.98 -4.32
CA LEU A 31 -13.45 -6.49 -3.40
C LEU A 31 -13.66 -5.03 -3.04
N ALA A 32 -14.03 -4.20 -4.02
CA ALA A 32 -14.30 -2.78 -3.78
C ALA A 32 -15.43 -2.61 -2.77
N GLU A 33 -16.48 -3.41 -2.86
CA GLU A 33 -17.59 -3.37 -1.90
C GLU A 33 -17.12 -3.73 -0.49
N LYS A 34 -16.23 -4.72 -0.37
CA LYS A 34 -15.73 -5.15 0.93
C LYS A 34 -14.93 -4.08 1.65
N VAL A 35 -14.25 -3.21 0.90
CA VAL A 35 -13.46 -2.12 1.49
C VAL A 35 -14.11 -0.76 1.32
N ASN A 36 -15.35 -0.76 0.85
CA ASN A 36 -16.17 0.44 0.72
C ASN A 36 -15.53 1.53 -0.15
N ILE A 37 -15.04 1.12 -1.32
CA ILE A 37 -14.52 2.02 -2.34
C ILE A 37 -15.17 1.70 -3.67
N GLU A 38 -15.02 2.58 -4.65
CA GLU A 38 -15.55 2.34 -5.98
C GLU A 38 -14.63 1.39 -6.75
N SER A 39 -15.23 0.57 -7.62
CA SER A 39 -14.47 -0.35 -8.48
C SER A 39 -13.43 0.37 -9.32
N ARG A 40 -13.74 1.57 -9.79
CA ARG A 40 -12.82 2.37 -10.59
C ARG A 40 -11.60 2.78 -9.78
N TYR A 41 -11.79 3.12 -8.52
CA TYR A 41 -10.70 3.47 -7.63
C TYR A 41 -9.80 2.25 -7.39
N LEU A 42 -10.43 1.08 -7.19
CA LEU A 42 -9.66 -0.17 -7.05
C LEU A 42 -8.87 -0.48 -8.31
N ALA A 43 -9.45 -0.22 -9.49
CA ALA A 43 -8.73 -0.40 -10.75
C ALA A 43 -7.47 0.47 -10.82
N ASN A 44 -7.56 1.70 -10.33
CA ASN A 44 -6.42 2.60 -10.29
C ASN A 44 -5.34 2.09 -9.32
N ILE A 45 -5.76 1.52 -8.19
CA ILE A 45 -4.83 0.90 -7.24
C ILE A 45 -4.10 -0.26 -7.89
N GLU A 46 -4.82 -1.13 -8.57
CA GLU A 46 -4.27 -2.35 -9.17
C GLU A 46 -3.39 -2.07 -10.38
N ASN A 47 -3.74 -1.10 -11.20
CA ASN A 47 -3.12 -0.92 -12.51
C ASN A 47 -2.30 0.36 -12.66
N GLU A 48 -2.59 1.40 -11.88
CA GLU A 48 -1.98 2.72 -12.05
C GLU A 48 -1.02 3.12 -10.93
N GLY A 49 -0.80 2.25 -9.97
CA GLY A 49 0.10 2.56 -8.86
C GLY A 49 -0.43 3.56 -7.86
N THR A 50 -1.74 3.79 -7.84
CA THR A 50 -2.37 4.66 -6.84
C THR A 50 -2.31 3.98 -5.47
N ILE A 51 -1.86 4.72 -4.45
CA ILE A 51 -1.86 4.22 -3.07
C ILE A 51 -3.03 4.89 -2.33
N PRO A 52 -3.98 4.09 -1.81
CA PRO A 52 -5.14 4.66 -1.11
C PRO A 52 -4.78 5.14 0.29
N SER A 53 -5.78 5.67 0.99
CA SER A 53 -5.60 6.08 2.38
C SER A 53 -5.20 4.88 3.24
N LEU A 54 -4.55 5.14 4.36
CA LEU A 54 -4.08 4.08 5.25
C LEU A 54 -5.18 3.11 5.70
N PRO A 55 -6.39 3.57 6.08
CA PRO A 55 -7.45 2.63 6.43
C PRO A 55 -7.79 1.65 5.31
N VAL A 56 -7.82 2.12 4.07
CA VAL A 56 -8.10 1.26 2.91
C VAL A 56 -6.94 0.29 2.67
N VAL A 57 -5.70 0.76 2.79
CA VAL A 57 -4.52 -0.12 2.68
C VAL A 57 -4.61 -1.25 3.69
N ILE A 58 -4.91 -0.94 4.94
CA ILE A 58 -5.02 -1.94 6.00
C ILE A 58 -6.10 -2.97 5.67
N GLN A 59 -7.27 -2.52 5.23
CA GLN A 59 -8.37 -3.43 4.89
C GLN A 59 -8.01 -4.31 3.70
N LEU A 60 -7.37 -3.76 2.68
CA LEU A 60 -6.96 -4.55 1.52
C LEU A 60 -5.95 -5.62 1.91
N ILE A 61 -4.98 -5.29 2.74
CA ILE A 61 -3.99 -6.25 3.23
C ILE A 61 -4.69 -7.38 4.01
N LYS A 62 -5.62 -7.03 4.89
CA LYS A 62 -6.34 -8.01 5.70
C LYS A 62 -7.20 -8.94 4.83
N ILE A 63 -8.00 -8.38 3.96
CA ILE A 63 -8.93 -9.17 3.13
C ILE A 63 -8.18 -10.04 2.14
N CYS A 64 -7.13 -9.49 1.54
CA CYS A 64 -6.32 -10.22 0.56
C CYS A 64 -5.31 -11.17 1.20
N GLY A 65 -5.12 -11.08 2.51
CA GLY A 65 -4.17 -11.95 3.21
C GLY A 65 -2.73 -11.70 2.84
N LEU A 66 -2.37 -10.44 2.58
CA LEU A 66 -1.02 -10.10 2.19
C LEU A 66 -0.11 -9.93 3.40
N PRO A 67 1.18 -10.23 3.26
CA PRO A 67 2.12 -10.09 4.38
C PRO A 67 2.40 -8.62 4.69
N VAL A 68 2.08 -8.20 5.90
CA VAL A 68 2.27 -6.81 6.34
C VAL A 68 3.74 -6.42 6.22
N GLU A 69 4.65 -7.32 6.58
CA GLU A 69 6.09 -7.08 6.59
C GLU A 69 6.64 -6.73 5.21
N HIS A 70 5.98 -7.17 4.16
CA HIS A 70 6.42 -6.87 2.81
C HIS A 70 6.28 -5.39 2.48
N TYR A 71 5.24 -4.76 3.01
CA TYR A 71 4.93 -3.36 2.71
C TYR A 71 5.47 -2.41 3.78
N PHE A 72 5.38 -2.82 5.02
CA PHE A 72 5.88 -2.04 6.15
C PHE A 72 7.18 -2.65 6.66
N ASN A 73 8.13 -2.84 5.73
CA ASN A 73 9.41 -3.47 6.04
C ASN A 73 10.19 -2.62 7.03
N PRO A 74 10.59 -3.20 8.19
CA PRO A 74 11.29 -2.45 9.22
C PRO A 74 12.60 -1.82 8.75
N GLU A 75 13.32 -2.47 7.84
CA GLU A 75 14.58 -1.94 7.34
C GLU A 75 14.37 -0.70 6.48
N VAL A 76 13.36 -0.74 5.59
CA VAL A 76 13.03 0.41 4.76
C VAL A 76 12.58 1.58 5.63
N MET A 77 11.73 1.31 6.62
CA MET A 77 11.25 2.32 7.54
C MET A 77 12.38 2.88 8.39
N ARG A 78 13.32 2.03 8.80
CA ARG A 78 14.47 2.43 9.59
C ARG A 78 15.39 3.36 8.80
N GLU A 79 15.66 3.05 7.56
CA GLU A 79 16.51 3.87 6.71
C GLU A 79 15.96 5.28 6.58
N GLU A 80 14.67 5.41 6.28
CA GLU A 80 14.02 6.71 6.19
C GLU A 80 14.06 7.44 7.52
N SER A 81 13.81 6.73 8.61
CA SER A 81 13.83 7.30 9.94
C SER A 81 15.22 7.84 10.31
N GLU A 82 16.25 7.09 9.96
CA GLU A 82 17.63 7.51 10.22
C GLU A 82 17.99 8.75 9.42
N ASP A 83 17.58 8.82 8.17
CA ASP A 83 17.81 10.00 7.35
C ASP A 83 17.11 11.22 7.93
N ARG A 84 15.89 11.07 8.39
CA ARG A 84 15.15 12.13 9.05
C ARG A 84 15.82 12.57 10.34
N LYS A 85 16.29 11.62 11.11
CA LYS A 85 17.01 11.93 12.35
C LYS A 85 18.27 12.72 12.09
N ARG A 86 19.02 12.38 11.04
CA ARG A 86 20.22 13.10 10.67
C ARG A 86 19.91 14.55 10.32
N VAL A 87 18.88 14.78 9.52
CA VAL A 87 18.46 16.11 9.14
C VAL A 87 18.02 16.90 10.37
N SER A 88 17.18 16.31 11.20
CA SER A 88 16.70 16.94 12.43
C SER A 88 17.85 17.31 13.37
N HIS A 89 18.82 16.42 13.51
CA HIS A 89 19.98 16.65 14.35
C HIS A 89 20.80 17.85 13.86
N LYS A 90 21.01 17.92 12.56
CA LYS A 90 21.72 19.05 11.96
C LYS A 90 20.99 20.36 12.19
N LEU A 91 19.69 20.35 12.10
CA LEU A 91 18.88 21.55 12.29
C LEU A 91 18.87 22.03 13.76
N LYS A 92 19.02 21.11 14.68
CA LYS A 92 19.05 21.43 16.11
C LYS A 92 20.38 22.04 16.55
N LEU A 93 21.40 21.74 15.82
CA LEU A 93 22.73 22.24 16.13
C LEU A 93 22.97 23.62 15.55
#